data_b741e2d830da801a9466ed2df6ed872f
#
_entry.id   b741e2d830da801a9466ed2df6ed872f
#
_cell.length_a   1.000
_cell.length_b   1.000
_cell.length_c   1.000
_cell.angle_alpha   90.00
_cell.angle_beta   90.00
_cell.angle_gamma   90.00
#
_symmetry.space_group_name_H-M   'P 1'
#
loop_
_entity.id
_entity.type
_entity.pdbx_description
1 polymer ?
#
loop_
_entity_poly.entity_id
_entity_poly.type
_entity_poly.pdbx_seq_one_letter_code
_entity_poly.pdbx_strand_id
1 'polypeptide(L)'
;LLIRKATKKDSGAIVSLFNIIIDEMDLDVIKSLDRSKLDIVFQKSFETQEFLTDWAQTTVAVENDKVVGFLYGYSFENEKRINKLMHSFLKDAGLSPSIVIFSDPEAFPNEWYLNSIAVDPEYQGHGIGSKLLETATIVAAKQNKNKLGLNVDWENPRAEALYYSYGFRNVGLIILGDHNYNHLQKNVKK
;
A
#
# COMPACT_ATOMS: atom_id res chain seq x y z
N LEU A 1 16.60 3.42 13.84
CA LEU A 1 15.43 3.38 12.95
C LEU A 1 14.77 4.76 12.85
N LEU A 2 14.66 5.31 11.65
CA LEU A 2 14.00 6.58 11.33
C LEU A 2 12.74 6.29 10.52
N ILE A 3 11.58 6.83 10.94
CA ILE A 3 10.35 6.84 10.16
C ILE A 3 10.15 8.25 9.61
N ARG A 4 10.04 8.39 8.29
CA ARG A 4 9.87 9.67 7.60
C ARG A 4 9.01 9.57 6.37
N LYS A 5 8.49 10.70 5.91
CA LYS A 5 7.86 10.76 4.58
C LYS A 5 8.85 10.30 3.51
N ALA A 6 8.33 9.57 2.53
CA ALA A 6 9.12 9.18 1.37
C ALA A 6 9.44 10.40 0.50
N THR A 7 10.51 10.28 -0.25
CA THR A 7 10.93 11.22 -1.28
C THR A 7 11.07 10.48 -2.61
N LYS A 8 11.14 11.21 -3.70
CA LYS A 8 11.37 10.63 -5.04
C LYS A 8 12.60 9.70 -5.09
N LYS A 9 13.63 9.95 -4.28
CA LYS A 9 14.85 9.13 -4.23
C LYS A 9 14.61 7.73 -3.65
N ASP A 10 13.53 7.56 -2.90
CA ASP A 10 13.20 6.28 -2.27
C ASP A 10 12.42 5.34 -3.22
N SER A 11 11.98 5.83 -4.39
CA SER A 11 11.07 5.11 -5.29
C SER A 11 11.56 3.70 -5.65
N GLY A 12 12.83 3.53 -5.98
CA GLY A 12 13.39 2.21 -6.32
C GLY A 12 13.32 1.22 -5.14
N ALA A 13 13.66 1.66 -3.93
CA ALA A 13 13.55 0.82 -2.74
C ALA A 13 12.08 0.51 -2.38
N ILE A 14 11.19 1.49 -2.56
CA ILE A 14 9.75 1.30 -2.37
C ILE A 14 9.22 0.26 -3.34
N VAL A 15 9.59 0.32 -4.63
CA VAL A 15 9.15 -0.66 -5.64
C VAL A 15 9.63 -2.07 -5.27
N SER A 16 10.86 -2.23 -4.80
CA SER A 16 11.37 -3.54 -4.36
C SER A 16 10.54 -4.12 -3.21
N LEU A 17 10.13 -3.30 -2.25
CA LEU A 17 9.28 -3.72 -1.13
C LEU A 17 7.82 -3.91 -1.58
N PHE A 18 7.32 -3.07 -2.48
CA PHE A 18 5.97 -3.18 -3.04
C PHE A 18 5.80 -4.48 -3.83
N ASN A 19 6.84 -4.92 -4.52
CA ASN A 19 6.84 -6.18 -5.26
C ASN A 19 6.61 -7.41 -4.37
N ILE A 20 6.97 -7.37 -3.09
CA ILE A 20 6.63 -8.44 -2.13
C ILE A 20 5.10 -8.60 -2.04
N ILE A 21 4.39 -7.47 -1.92
CA ILE A 21 2.91 -7.46 -1.83
C ILE A 21 2.30 -7.89 -3.16
N ILE A 22 2.80 -7.36 -4.27
CA ILE A 22 2.33 -7.68 -5.62
C ILE A 22 2.46 -9.18 -5.92
N ASP A 23 3.54 -9.81 -5.48
CA ASP A 23 3.74 -11.25 -5.65
C ASP A 23 2.77 -12.06 -4.77
N GLU A 24 2.46 -11.61 -3.56
CA GLU A 24 1.47 -12.23 -2.67
C GLU A 24 0.03 -12.12 -3.21
N MET A 25 -0.30 -11.05 -3.95
CA MET A 25 -1.63 -10.87 -4.55
C MET A 25 -1.94 -11.88 -5.65
N ASP A 26 -0.92 -12.49 -6.26
CA ASP A 26 -1.02 -13.56 -7.26
C ASP A 26 -1.97 -13.26 -8.45
N LEU A 27 -2.08 -12.00 -8.87
CA LEU A 27 -3.00 -11.55 -9.91
C LEU A 27 -2.56 -12.01 -11.32
N ASP A 28 -3.44 -12.66 -12.06
CA ASP A 28 -3.15 -13.18 -13.40
C ASP A 28 -2.72 -12.09 -14.39
N VAL A 29 -3.32 -10.90 -14.31
CA VAL A 29 -2.92 -9.78 -15.16
C VAL A 29 -1.45 -9.39 -14.92
N ILE A 30 -1.01 -9.41 -13.66
CA ILE A 30 0.38 -9.07 -13.28
C ILE A 30 1.34 -10.16 -13.74
N LYS A 31 0.98 -11.44 -13.56
CA LYS A 31 1.79 -12.58 -14.03
C LYS A 31 1.99 -12.59 -15.54
N SER A 32 1.03 -12.08 -16.29
CA SER A 32 1.08 -12.02 -17.76
C SER A 32 1.97 -10.90 -18.32
N LEU A 33 2.40 -9.97 -17.47
CA LEU A 33 3.16 -8.79 -17.89
C LEU A 33 4.66 -8.94 -17.60
N ASP A 34 5.46 -8.22 -18.40
CA ASP A 34 6.88 -8.06 -18.12
C ASP A 34 7.08 -7.28 -16.83
N ARG A 35 7.68 -7.92 -15.81
CA ARG A 35 7.90 -7.33 -14.50
C ARG A 35 8.73 -6.05 -14.59
N SER A 36 9.75 -5.99 -15.44
CA SER A 36 10.58 -4.81 -15.57
C SER A 36 9.80 -3.59 -16.06
N LYS A 37 8.79 -3.80 -16.91
CA LYS A 37 7.88 -2.74 -17.36
C LYS A 37 6.90 -2.32 -16.28
N LEU A 38 6.38 -3.25 -15.49
CA LEU A 38 5.55 -2.93 -14.32
C LEU A 38 6.33 -2.13 -13.28
N ASP A 39 7.59 -2.48 -13.04
CA ASP A 39 8.44 -1.74 -12.11
C ASP A 39 8.63 -0.28 -12.55
N ILE A 40 8.70 -0.01 -13.86
CA ILE A 40 8.73 1.36 -14.38
C ILE A 40 7.43 2.10 -14.04
N VAL A 41 6.26 1.46 -14.21
CA VAL A 41 4.96 2.07 -13.87
C VAL A 41 4.90 2.42 -12.39
N PHE A 42 5.28 1.48 -11.52
CA PHE A 42 5.27 1.69 -10.07
C PHE A 42 6.29 2.76 -9.66
N GLN A 43 7.50 2.71 -10.19
CA GLN A 43 8.54 3.68 -9.87
C GLN A 43 8.10 5.10 -10.27
N LYS A 44 7.59 5.29 -11.49
CA LYS A 44 7.07 6.58 -11.93
C LYS A 44 5.94 7.07 -11.04
N SER A 45 5.05 6.18 -10.59
CA SER A 45 3.98 6.52 -9.64
C SER A 45 4.55 7.04 -8.32
N PHE A 46 5.47 6.31 -7.69
CA PHE A 46 6.12 6.69 -6.43
C PHE A 46 7.13 7.85 -6.56
N GLU A 47 7.37 8.35 -7.76
CA GLU A 47 8.13 9.58 -8.00
C GLU A 47 7.26 10.83 -8.05
N THR A 48 5.94 10.71 -8.08
CA THR A 48 4.99 11.83 -8.12
C THR A 48 4.66 12.36 -6.72
N GLN A 49 4.37 13.67 -6.63
CA GLN A 49 3.90 14.26 -5.37
C GLN A 49 2.54 13.70 -4.95
N GLU A 50 1.71 13.35 -5.92
CA GLU A 50 0.40 12.74 -5.71
C GLU A 50 0.48 11.44 -4.90
N PHE A 51 1.47 10.58 -5.19
CA PHE A 51 1.72 9.34 -4.45
C PHE A 51 2.48 9.58 -3.14
N LEU A 52 3.35 10.57 -3.11
CA LEU A 52 4.20 10.81 -1.95
C LEU A 52 3.46 11.54 -0.83
N THR A 53 2.68 12.59 -1.15
CA THR A 53 2.14 13.50 -0.13
C THR A 53 0.77 14.10 -0.41
N ASP A 54 0.30 14.17 -1.67
CA ASP A 54 -0.86 15.00 -2.02
C ASP A 54 -2.18 14.21 -2.02
N TRP A 55 -2.27 13.16 -2.84
CA TRP A 55 -3.46 12.30 -2.91
C TRP A 55 -3.31 11.04 -2.05
N ALA A 56 -2.09 10.60 -1.89
CA ALA A 56 -1.69 9.55 -0.99
C ALA A 56 -0.63 10.04 0.00
N GLN A 57 -0.28 9.17 0.93
CA GLN A 57 0.88 9.36 1.79
C GLN A 57 1.75 8.12 1.70
N THR A 58 2.99 8.31 1.29
CA THR A 58 4.03 7.27 1.36
C THR A 58 5.02 7.61 2.46
N THR A 59 5.30 6.64 3.31
CA THR A 59 6.24 6.75 4.43
C THR A 59 7.22 5.60 4.38
N VAL A 60 8.48 5.86 4.69
CA VAL A 60 9.54 4.86 4.73
C VAL A 60 10.14 4.72 6.12
N ALA A 61 10.54 3.50 6.43
CA ALA A 61 11.38 3.16 7.56
C ALA A 61 12.82 3.02 7.07
N VAL A 62 13.74 3.76 7.68
CA VAL A 62 15.15 3.82 7.28
C VAL A 62 16.03 3.37 8.44
N GLU A 63 16.94 2.46 8.17
CA GLU A 63 17.96 1.98 9.11
C GLU A 63 19.31 1.92 8.40
N ASN A 64 20.36 2.54 8.99
CA ASN A 64 21.68 2.63 8.39
C ASN A 64 21.66 3.12 6.93
N ASP A 65 20.92 4.20 6.67
CA ASP A 65 20.70 4.83 5.36
C ASP A 65 20.01 3.93 4.30
N LYS A 66 19.55 2.73 4.68
CA LYS A 66 18.78 1.83 3.83
C LYS A 66 17.30 1.94 4.15
N VAL A 67 16.45 2.02 3.13
CA VAL A 67 14.99 1.85 3.28
C VAL A 67 14.73 0.37 3.53
N VAL A 68 14.20 0.07 4.71
CA VAL A 68 13.95 -1.31 5.19
C VAL A 68 12.47 -1.62 5.38
N GLY A 69 11.61 -0.67 5.11
CA GLY A 69 10.17 -0.85 5.13
C GLY A 69 9.46 0.39 4.59
N PHE A 70 8.21 0.23 4.21
CA PHE A 70 7.37 1.33 3.79
C PHE A 70 5.91 1.09 4.13
N LEU A 71 5.14 2.16 4.14
CA LEU A 71 3.68 2.15 4.07
C LEU A 71 3.22 3.12 2.97
N TYR A 72 2.11 2.78 2.37
CA TYR A 72 1.43 3.59 1.36
C TYR A 72 -0.07 3.51 1.56
N GLY A 73 -0.73 4.64 1.53
CA GLY A 73 -2.18 4.67 1.67
C GLY A 73 -2.78 6.01 1.29
N TYR A 74 -4.10 6.05 1.23
CA TYR A 74 -4.86 7.20 0.74
C TYR A 74 -6.27 7.24 1.33
N SER A 75 -6.90 8.40 1.27
CA SER A 75 -8.33 8.51 1.58
C SER A 75 -9.17 7.87 0.49
N PHE A 76 -10.25 7.20 0.85
CA PHE A 76 -11.21 6.57 -0.08
C PHE A 76 -11.50 7.43 -1.33
N GLU A 77 -11.69 8.74 -1.13
CA GLU A 77 -12.04 9.67 -2.21
C GLU A 77 -10.95 9.82 -3.28
N ASN A 78 -9.72 9.43 -2.94
CA ASN A 78 -8.55 9.55 -3.83
C ASN A 78 -8.28 8.30 -4.67
N GLU A 79 -8.89 7.15 -4.34
CA GLU A 79 -8.58 5.87 -4.96
C GLU A 79 -8.65 5.90 -6.49
N LYS A 80 -9.76 6.40 -7.04
CA LYS A 80 -9.96 6.45 -8.50
C LYS A 80 -8.92 7.30 -9.22
N ARG A 81 -8.56 8.45 -8.67
CA ARG A 81 -7.57 9.33 -9.32
C ARG A 81 -6.14 8.83 -9.17
N ILE A 82 -5.83 8.14 -8.07
CA ILE A 82 -4.55 7.45 -7.87
C ILE A 82 -4.38 6.34 -8.89
N ASN A 83 -5.39 5.48 -9.05
CA ASN A 83 -5.37 4.40 -10.03
C ASN A 83 -5.27 4.94 -11.46
N LYS A 84 -5.97 6.03 -11.78
CA LYS A 84 -5.88 6.69 -13.07
C LYS A 84 -4.49 7.27 -13.34
N LEU A 85 -3.84 7.86 -12.34
CA LEU A 85 -2.47 8.37 -12.48
C LEU A 85 -1.49 7.24 -12.73
N MET A 86 -1.53 6.16 -11.94
CA MET A 86 -0.70 4.97 -12.17
C MET A 86 -0.90 4.42 -13.58
N HIS A 87 -2.14 4.26 -14.01
CA HIS A 87 -2.48 3.80 -15.36
C HIS A 87 -1.88 4.68 -16.46
N SER A 88 -1.76 5.99 -16.24
CA SER A 88 -1.18 6.90 -17.25
C SER A 88 0.28 6.60 -17.59
N PHE A 89 1.01 5.90 -16.74
CA PHE A 89 2.40 5.51 -16.95
C PHE A 89 2.58 4.21 -17.75
N LEU A 90 1.51 3.48 -18.08
CA LEU A 90 1.59 2.25 -18.87
C LEU A 90 2.30 2.47 -20.20
N LYS A 91 1.89 3.52 -20.92
CA LYS A 91 2.48 3.85 -22.23
C LYS A 91 3.98 4.16 -22.12
N ASP A 92 4.37 4.88 -21.09
CA ASP A 92 5.78 5.23 -20.84
C ASP A 92 6.65 3.98 -20.56
N ALA A 93 6.03 2.94 -19.97
CA ALA A 93 6.67 1.65 -19.74
C ALA A 93 6.62 0.70 -20.95
N GLY A 94 6.08 1.14 -22.09
CA GLY A 94 5.90 0.30 -23.28
C GLY A 94 4.83 -0.80 -23.08
N LEU A 95 3.83 -0.54 -22.24
CA LEU A 95 2.67 -1.40 -22.02
C LEU A 95 1.44 -0.83 -22.75
N SER A 96 0.50 -1.70 -23.10
CA SER A 96 -0.77 -1.27 -23.69
C SER A 96 -1.59 -0.43 -22.72
N PRO A 97 -2.13 0.73 -23.11
CA PRO A 97 -3.01 1.53 -22.28
C PRO A 97 -4.37 0.86 -21.97
N SER A 98 -4.67 -0.27 -22.62
CA SER A 98 -5.88 -1.06 -22.34
C SER A 98 -5.73 -1.99 -21.13
N ILE A 99 -4.51 -2.16 -20.61
CA ILE A 99 -4.26 -2.99 -19.44
C ILE A 99 -4.84 -2.30 -18.20
N VAL A 100 -5.58 -3.05 -17.40
CA VAL A 100 -6.08 -2.64 -16.08
C VAL A 100 -5.34 -3.47 -15.04
N ILE A 101 -4.42 -2.85 -14.30
CA ILE A 101 -3.61 -3.56 -13.30
C ILE A 101 -4.45 -3.87 -12.06
N PHE A 102 -5.16 -2.85 -11.55
CA PHE A 102 -6.05 -2.96 -10.39
C PHE A 102 -7.45 -2.53 -10.82
N SER A 103 -8.37 -3.50 -10.94
CA SER A 103 -9.73 -3.28 -11.45
C SER A 103 -10.74 -3.00 -10.33
N ASP A 104 -10.50 -3.57 -9.16
CA ASP A 104 -11.48 -3.62 -8.10
C ASP A 104 -11.25 -2.50 -7.09
N PRO A 105 -12.32 -1.82 -6.60
CA PRO A 105 -12.20 -0.89 -5.50
C PRO A 105 -11.78 -1.62 -4.22
N GLU A 106 -10.82 -1.06 -3.51
CA GLU A 106 -10.27 -1.68 -2.30
C GLU A 106 -10.65 -0.96 -1.03
N ALA A 107 -10.77 0.39 -1.08
CA ALA A 107 -11.09 1.21 0.07
C ALA A 107 -12.60 1.27 0.34
N PHE A 108 -12.98 1.35 1.62
CA PHE A 108 -14.37 1.60 2.05
C PHE A 108 -14.62 3.08 2.31
N PRO A 109 -15.88 3.54 2.20
CA PRO A 109 -16.22 4.95 2.40
C PRO A 109 -15.78 5.48 3.78
N ASN A 110 -15.34 6.74 3.79
CA ASN A 110 -15.00 7.51 4.99
C ASN A 110 -13.74 7.05 5.75
N GLU A 111 -12.89 6.20 5.15
CA GLU A 111 -11.63 5.78 5.77
C GLU A 111 -10.41 6.41 5.11
N TRP A 112 -9.29 6.37 5.83
CA TRP A 112 -7.98 6.33 5.25
C TRP A 112 -7.60 4.87 5.05
N TYR A 113 -7.35 4.49 3.82
CA TYR A 113 -7.06 3.11 3.44
C TYR A 113 -5.55 2.89 3.38
N LEU A 114 -5.06 1.99 4.22
CA LEU A 114 -3.69 1.48 4.17
C LEU A 114 -3.61 0.43 3.06
N ASN A 115 -3.20 0.86 1.87
CA ASN A 115 -3.12 -0.01 0.69
C ASN A 115 -1.96 -1.00 0.81
N SER A 116 -0.79 -0.51 1.23
CA SER A 116 0.42 -1.33 1.28
C SER A 116 1.25 -1.05 2.52
N ILE A 117 1.75 -2.12 3.13
CA ILE A 117 2.74 -2.08 4.20
C ILE A 117 3.66 -3.29 4.07
N ALA A 118 4.95 -3.05 3.93
CA ALA A 118 5.94 -4.12 3.87
C ALA A 118 7.22 -3.77 4.63
N VAL A 119 7.88 -4.80 5.13
CA VAL A 119 9.20 -4.71 5.77
C VAL A 119 10.10 -5.73 5.09
N ASP A 120 11.31 -5.30 4.74
CA ASP A 120 12.35 -6.16 4.18
C ASP A 120 12.48 -7.42 5.07
N PRO A 121 12.41 -8.63 4.49
CA PRO A 121 12.45 -9.88 5.24
C PRO A 121 13.63 -9.99 6.23
N GLU A 122 14.79 -9.43 5.87
CA GLU A 122 15.98 -9.41 6.75
C GLU A 122 15.80 -8.54 8.00
N TYR A 123 14.82 -7.62 8.00
CA TYR A 123 14.54 -6.67 9.08
C TYR A 123 13.22 -6.95 9.80
N GLN A 124 12.53 -8.03 9.46
CA GLN A 124 11.31 -8.45 10.16
C GLN A 124 11.61 -8.89 11.60
N GLY A 125 10.59 -8.87 12.45
CA GLY A 125 10.73 -9.24 13.86
C GLY A 125 11.32 -8.15 14.78
N HIS A 126 11.72 -6.99 14.25
CA HIS A 126 12.31 -5.88 15.01
C HIS A 126 11.32 -4.74 15.32
N GLY A 127 10.02 -4.98 15.15
CA GLY A 127 8.98 -4.00 15.45
C GLY A 127 8.80 -2.89 14.41
N ILE A 128 9.45 -2.97 13.23
CA ILE A 128 9.34 -1.96 12.17
C ILE A 128 7.91 -1.86 11.64
N GLY A 129 7.28 -3.00 11.34
CA GLY A 129 5.89 -3.03 10.87
C GLY A 129 4.91 -2.39 11.86
N SER A 130 5.12 -2.62 13.16
CA SER A 130 4.35 -1.99 14.24
C SER A 130 4.45 -0.47 14.21
N LYS A 131 5.65 0.07 14.08
CA LYS A 131 5.89 1.52 14.01
C LYS A 131 5.30 2.13 12.72
N LEU A 132 5.35 1.42 11.61
CA LEU A 132 4.70 1.82 10.38
C LEU A 132 3.16 1.85 10.56
N LEU A 133 2.58 0.84 11.21
CA LEU A 133 1.14 0.78 11.46
C LEU A 133 0.65 1.88 12.42
N GLU A 134 1.43 2.21 13.45
CA GLU A 134 1.19 3.36 14.32
C GLU A 134 1.24 4.66 13.51
N THR A 135 2.21 4.79 12.60
CA THR A 135 2.33 5.94 11.70
C THR A 135 1.12 6.08 10.79
N ALA A 136 0.58 4.97 10.25
CA ALA A 136 -0.65 4.98 9.45
C ALA A 136 -1.84 5.57 10.26
N THR A 137 -1.95 5.21 11.54
CA THR A 137 -2.98 5.76 12.44
C THR A 137 -2.84 7.28 12.60
N ILE A 138 -1.60 7.77 12.77
CA ILE A 138 -1.31 9.21 12.88
C ILE A 138 -1.63 9.94 11.57
N VAL A 139 -1.29 9.34 10.43
CA VAL A 139 -1.59 9.92 9.11
C VAL A 139 -3.09 10.03 8.89
N ALA A 140 -3.85 8.98 9.18
CA ALA A 140 -5.31 8.99 9.09
C ALA A 140 -5.94 10.11 9.93
N ALA A 141 -5.48 10.27 11.19
CA ALA A 141 -5.92 11.35 12.08
C ALA A 141 -5.63 12.74 11.51
N LYS A 142 -4.39 12.96 10.99
CA LYS A 142 -3.98 14.23 10.38
C LYS A 142 -4.78 14.57 9.11
N GLN A 143 -5.30 13.57 8.41
CA GLN A 143 -6.18 13.75 7.26
C GLN A 143 -7.67 13.78 7.64
N ASN A 144 -7.97 14.01 8.93
CA ASN A 144 -9.33 14.10 9.47
C ASN A 144 -10.20 12.85 9.21
N LYS A 145 -9.58 11.68 9.10
CA LYS A 145 -10.31 10.42 8.99
C LYS A 145 -10.51 9.81 10.38
N ASN A 146 -11.71 9.27 10.60
CA ASN A 146 -12.08 8.63 11.85
C ASN A 146 -11.82 7.13 11.84
N LYS A 147 -11.46 6.59 10.68
CA LYS A 147 -11.21 5.18 10.46
C LYS A 147 -9.95 4.97 9.64
N LEU A 148 -9.18 3.97 10.03
CA LEU A 148 -8.08 3.38 9.28
C LEU A 148 -8.54 2.01 8.82
N GLY A 149 -8.56 1.79 7.48
CA GLY A 149 -8.95 0.53 6.86
C GLY A 149 -7.78 -0.16 6.19
N LEU A 150 -7.86 -1.46 6.03
CA LEU A 150 -6.95 -2.29 5.23
C LEU A 150 -7.65 -3.58 4.81
N ASN A 151 -7.10 -4.24 3.81
CA ASN A 151 -7.51 -5.58 3.39
C ASN A 151 -6.44 -6.60 3.81
N VAL A 152 -6.87 -7.75 4.33
CA VAL A 152 -5.99 -8.87 4.65
C VAL A 152 -6.51 -10.13 4.00
N ASP A 153 -5.62 -10.82 3.26
CA ASP A 153 -5.93 -12.08 2.59
C ASP A 153 -6.26 -13.18 3.61
N TRP A 154 -7.25 -14.00 3.31
CA TRP A 154 -7.58 -15.17 4.12
C TRP A 154 -6.42 -16.17 4.23
N GLU A 155 -5.53 -16.16 3.25
CA GLU A 155 -4.32 -16.99 3.26
C GLU A 155 -3.19 -16.42 4.15
N ASN A 156 -3.40 -15.22 4.75
CA ASN A 156 -2.44 -14.60 5.66
C ASN A 156 -2.99 -14.43 7.10
N PRO A 157 -3.32 -15.53 7.82
CA PRO A 157 -3.88 -15.46 9.17
C PRO A 157 -2.92 -14.83 10.19
N ARG A 158 -1.62 -14.88 9.93
CA ARG A 158 -0.60 -14.24 10.79
C ARG A 158 -0.72 -12.71 10.75
N ALA A 159 -0.87 -12.15 9.57
CA ALA A 159 -1.09 -10.70 9.42
C ALA A 159 -2.43 -10.29 10.05
N GLU A 160 -3.48 -11.07 9.83
CA GLU A 160 -4.80 -10.81 10.40
C GLU A 160 -4.75 -10.77 11.94
N ALA A 161 -4.12 -11.76 12.57
CA ALA A 161 -3.95 -11.81 14.03
C ALA A 161 -3.17 -10.58 14.54
N LEU A 162 -2.13 -10.14 13.79
CA LEU A 162 -1.40 -8.92 14.11
C LEU A 162 -2.34 -7.70 14.08
N TYR A 163 -3.11 -7.52 13.01
CA TYR A 163 -4.03 -6.38 12.90
C TYR A 163 -5.10 -6.38 14.00
N TYR A 164 -5.64 -7.54 14.36
CA TYR A 164 -6.57 -7.66 15.51
C TYR A 164 -5.91 -7.22 16.82
N SER A 165 -4.64 -7.53 17.04
CA SER A 165 -3.91 -7.09 18.24
C SER A 165 -3.70 -5.57 18.28
N TYR A 166 -3.72 -4.90 17.11
CA TYR A 166 -3.68 -3.44 16.97
C TYR A 166 -5.06 -2.76 17.02
N GLY A 167 -6.11 -3.51 17.30
CA GLY A 167 -7.46 -2.99 17.50
C GLY A 167 -8.30 -2.92 16.23
N PHE A 168 -7.84 -3.49 15.13
CA PHE A 168 -8.67 -3.65 13.94
C PHE A 168 -9.78 -4.68 14.19
N ARG A 169 -10.87 -4.56 13.45
CA ARG A 169 -11.99 -5.51 13.47
C ARG A 169 -12.49 -5.70 12.06
N ASN A 170 -12.92 -6.93 11.75
CA ASN A 170 -13.53 -7.24 10.45
C ASN A 170 -14.87 -6.51 10.31
N VAL A 171 -15.03 -5.79 9.21
CA VAL A 171 -16.24 -5.02 8.87
C VAL A 171 -16.79 -5.41 7.50
N GLY A 172 -16.15 -6.31 6.77
CA GLY A 172 -16.62 -6.74 5.46
C GLY A 172 -15.68 -7.73 4.79
N LEU A 173 -16.15 -8.23 3.68
CA LEU A 173 -15.44 -9.11 2.75
C LEU A 173 -15.22 -8.36 1.44
N ILE A 174 -14.05 -8.53 0.84
CA ILE A 174 -13.76 -8.05 -0.51
C ILE A 174 -13.09 -9.19 -1.30
N ILE A 175 -13.33 -9.22 -2.60
CA ILE A 175 -12.70 -10.16 -3.52
C ILE A 175 -11.80 -9.37 -4.45
N LEU A 176 -10.53 -9.72 -4.50
CA LEU A 176 -9.54 -9.12 -5.41
C LEU A 176 -8.93 -10.25 -6.24
N GLY A 177 -9.17 -10.23 -7.54
CA GLY A 177 -8.87 -11.38 -8.39
C GLY A 177 -9.63 -12.62 -7.90
N ASP A 178 -8.90 -13.71 -7.63
CA ASP A 178 -9.46 -14.97 -7.13
C ASP A 178 -9.35 -15.13 -5.60
N HIS A 179 -8.84 -14.12 -4.89
CA HIS A 179 -8.59 -14.18 -3.46
C HIS A 179 -9.68 -13.47 -2.66
N ASN A 180 -10.02 -14.06 -1.52
CA ASN A 180 -10.92 -13.47 -0.52
C ASN A 180 -10.11 -12.71 0.52
N TYR A 181 -10.53 -11.47 0.80
CA TYR A 181 -9.93 -10.61 1.82
C TYR A 181 -10.95 -10.22 2.86
N ASN A 182 -10.55 -10.20 4.12
CA ASN A 182 -11.28 -9.50 5.14
C ASN A 182 -10.93 -8.02 5.09
N HIS A 183 -11.96 -7.16 5.01
CA HIS A 183 -11.77 -5.73 5.18
C HIS A 183 -11.80 -5.39 6.67
N LEU A 184 -10.68 -4.93 7.18
CA LEU A 184 -10.51 -4.60 8.58
C LEU A 184 -10.50 -3.10 8.78
N GLN A 185 -11.18 -2.61 9.81
CA GLN A 185 -11.15 -1.21 10.21
C GLN A 185 -10.78 -1.05 11.68
N LYS A 186 -10.14 0.07 11.98
CA LYS A 186 -9.83 0.55 13.33
C LYS A 186 -10.32 1.99 13.46
N ASN A 187 -10.94 2.32 14.59
CA ASN A 187 -11.26 3.70 14.91
C ASN A 187 -9.98 4.49 15.21
N VAL A 188 -9.90 5.67 14.61
CA VAL A 188 -8.81 6.63 14.82
C VAL A 188 -9.30 7.70 15.77
N LYS A 189 -8.62 7.86 16.91
CA LYS A 189 -8.91 8.96 17.84
C LYS A 189 -8.30 10.24 17.28
N LYS A 190 -9.07 11.32 17.30
CA LYS A 190 -8.58 12.66 17.00
C LYS A 190 -7.69 13.16 18.13
#